data_072bddacc3f18091f8721b00a28585bb
#
_entry.id   072bddacc3f18091f8721b00a28585bb
#
_cell.length_a   1.000
_cell.length_b   1.000
_cell.length_c   1.000
_cell.angle_alpha   90.00
_cell.angle_beta   90.00
_cell.angle_gamma   90.00
#
_symmetry.space_group_name_H-M   'P 1'
#
loop_
_entity.id
_entity.type
_entity.pdbx_description
1 polymer ?
#
loop_
_entity_poly.entity_id
_entity_poly.type
_entity_poly.pdbx_seq_one_letter_code
_entity_poly.pdbx_strand_id
1 'polypeptide(L)'
;LRETGIKCFASPGNDDKWEVDEALNKSKTITNPEEKVVELDQHHEVITLGLTNHTPWKSPREFEETELAERIDKMAAGVKNMNDCIFNLHCPPYGTVIDPAPKLDETLKPVLSGGQMVMAPAGSTAVRDAIKKYQPLAGFHGHIHESKGVASIGRTKCFNPGSEYGEG
;
A
#
# COMPACT_ATOMS: atom_id res chain seq x y z
N LEU A 1 3.59 1.42 24.12
CA LEU A 1 4.10 2.55 23.32
C LEU A 1 4.53 3.74 24.20
N ARG A 2 3.67 4.19 25.15
CA ARG A 2 4.04 5.34 26.03
C ARG A 2 5.26 5.07 26.92
N GLU A 3 5.41 3.86 27.40
CA GLU A 3 6.51 3.47 28.30
C GLU A 3 7.80 3.14 27.56
N THR A 4 7.70 2.69 26.31
CA THR A 4 8.86 2.27 25.50
C THR A 4 9.52 3.36 24.71
N GLY A 5 8.86 4.51 24.51
CA GLY A 5 9.33 5.60 23.64
C GLY A 5 9.37 5.24 22.14
N ILE A 6 8.83 4.09 21.76
CA ILE A 6 8.78 3.65 20.35
C ILE A 6 7.76 4.48 19.59
N LYS A 7 8.18 5.10 18.48
CA LYS A 7 7.28 5.77 17.54
C LYS A 7 6.39 4.74 16.86
N CYS A 8 5.10 5.04 16.77
CA CYS A 8 4.13 4.20 16.07
C CYS A 8 3.46 5.03 14.97
N PHE A 9 3.46 4.47 13.76
CA PHE A 9 2.77 5.03 12.60
C PHE A 9 1.70 4.05 12.17
N ALA A 10 0.49 4.53 11.97
CA ALA A 10 -0.61 3.72 11.46
C ALA A 10 -1.47 4.54 10.52
N SER A 11 -1.81 3.96 9.39
CA SER A 11 -2.71 4.51 8.38
C SER A 11 -3.85 3.55 8.13
N PRO A 12 -5.01 4.04 7.65
CA PRO A 12 -6.08 3.17 7.21
C PRO A 12 -5.70 2.42 5.92
N GLY A 13 -6.39 1.30 5.65
CA GLY A 13 -6.40 0.62 4.36
C GLY A 13 -7.71 0.89 3.59
N ASN A 14 -7.88 0.24 2.42
CA ASN A 14 -9.04 0.48 1.54
C ASN A 14 -10.39 0.15 2.17
N ASP A 15 -10.46 -0.82 3.08
CA ASP A 15 -11.70 -1.25 3.74
C ASP A 15 -12.09 -0.38 4.94
N ASP A 16 -11.16 0.46 5.40
CA ASP A 16 -11.42 1.35 6.54
C ASP A 16 -12.33 2.51 6.15
N LYS A 17 -13.28 2.82 7.02
CA LYS A 17 -14.13 4.00 6.87
C LYS A 17 -13.32 5.28 7.11
N TRP A 18 -13.81 6.40 6.58
CA TRP A 18 -13.13 7.71 6.70
C TRP A 18 -13.00 8.20 8.14
N GLU A 19 -13.89 7.77 9.03
CA GLU A 19 -13.85 8.09 10.47
C GLU A 19 -12.59 7.53 11.18
N VAL A 20 -11.92 6.54 10.59
CA VAL A 20 -10.66 5.99 11.11
C VAL A 20 -9.57 7.06 11.12
N ASP A 21 -9.51 7.93 10.11
CA ASP A 21 -8.54 9.05 10.09
C ASP A 21 -8.73 9.98 11.29
N GLU A 22 -9.97 10.28 11.65
CA GLU A 22 -10.26 11.11 12.82
C GLU A 22 -9.80 10.45 14.11
N ALA A 23 -10.01 9.15 14.24
CA ALA A 23 -9.59 8.39 15.42
C ALA A 23 -8.07 8.35 15.55
N LEU A 24 -7.36 8.11 14.44
CA LEU A 24 -5.89 8.13 14.40
C LEU A 24 -5.34 9.53 14.70
N ASN A 25 -5.93 10.57 14.13
CA ASN A 25 -5.49 11.95 14.33
C ASN A 25 -5.71 12.46 15.78
N LYS A 26 -6.66 11.87 16.52
CA LYS A 26 -6.88 12.14 17.95
C LYS A 26 -5.91 11.40 18.87
N SER A 27 -5.18 10.41 18.36
CA SER A 27 -4.23 9.62 19.15
C SER A 27 -3.06 10.47 19.63
N LYS A 28 -2.63 10.23 20.87
CA LYS A 28 -1.42 10.87 21.46
C LYS A 28 -0.18 9.98 21.33
N THR A 29 -0.31 8.77 20.82
CA THR A 29 0.77 7.76 20.78
C THR A 29 0.99 7.18 19.40
N ILE A 30 0.07 7.44 18.47
CA ILE A 30 0.13 7.00 17.08
C ILE A 30 0.13 8.24 16.19
N THR A 31 1.03 8.27 15.22
CA THR A 31 1.03 9.27 14.15
C THR A 31 0.31 8.70 12.94
N ASN A 32 -0.71 9.41 12.45
CA ASN A 32 -1.35 9.09 11.17
C ASN A 32 -0.53 9.73 10.02
N PRO A 33 0.20 8.95 9.21
CA PRO A 33 1.02 9.45 8.11
C PRO A 33 0.24 9.58 6.79
N GLU A 34 -1.06 9.30 6.78
CA GLU A 34 -1.88 9.26 5.56
C GLU A 34 -1.80 10.58 4.79
N GLU A 35 -1.50 10.47 3.50
CA GLU A 35 -1.32 11.58 2.55
C GLU A 35 -0.31 12.66 3.00
N LYS A 36 0.73 12.26 3.74
CA LYS A 36 1.77 13.18 4.26
C LYS A 36 3.17 12.65 3.95
N VAL A 37 4.13 13.56 4.02
CA VAL A 37 5.55 13.24 4.19
C VAL A 37 5.85 13.31 5.68
N VAL A 38 6.34 12.22 6.26
CA VAL A 38 6.62 12.14 7.70
C VAL A 38 8.07 11.71 7.93
N GLU A 39 8.77 12.39 8.82
CA GLU A 39 10.13 12.00 9.24
C GLU A 39 10.05 10.82 10.22
N LEU A 40 10.64 9.70 9.84
CA LEU A 40 10.78 8.53 10.71
C LEU A 40 11.91 8.73 11.73
N ASP A 41 13.03 9.20 11.24
CA ASP A 41 14.24 9.53 12.03
C ASP A 41 14.99 10.71 11.39
N GLN A 42 16.26 10.90 11.75
CA GLN A 42 17.09 12.01 11.25
C GLN A 42 17.43 11.90 9.75
N HIS A 43 17.25 10.75 9.14
CA HIS A 43 17.67 10.44 7.77
C HIS A 43 16.53 10.00 6.86
N HIS A 44 15.51 9.32 7.41
CA HIS A 44 14.48 8.66 6.62
C HIS A 44 13.15 9.38 6.70
N GLU A 45 12.51 9.51 5.56
CA GLU A 45 11.13 9.98 5.40
C GLU A 45 10.24 8.83 4.91
N VAL A 46 8.95 8.94 5.17
CA VAL A 46 7.93 8.06 4.60
C VAL A 46 6.81 8.87 3.99
N ILE A 47 6.36 8.46 2.82
CA ILE A 47 5.04 8.83 2.29
C ILE A 47 4.09 7.66 2.43
N THR A 48 2.84 7.95 2.77
CA THR A 48 1.84 6.89 3.03
C THR A 48 0.55 7.18 2.28
N LEU A 49 0.02 6.15 1.61
CA LEU A 49 -1.27 6.18 0.94
C LEU A 49 -2.02 4.87 1.20
N GLY A 50 -3.11 4.95 1.96
CA GLY A 50 -4.01 3.83 2.26
C GLY A 50 -5.07 3.57 1.19
N LEU A 51 -5.06 4.33 0.11
CA LEU A 51 -5.99 4.21 -1.01
C LEU A 51 -5.55 3.12 -1.99
N THR A 52 -6.51 2.54 -2.71
CA THR A 52 -6.25 1.52 -3.72
C THR A 52 -6.97 1.84 -5.04
N ASN A 53 -6.57 1.18 -6.11
CA ASN A 53 -7.35 1.09 -7.34
C ASN A 53 -8.64 0.29 -7.11
N HIS A 54 -9.55 0.31 -8.07
CA HIS A 54 -10.85 -0.32 -7.96
C HIS A 54 -10.76 -1.83 -7.78
N THR A 55 -11.54 -2.33 -6.83
CA THR A 55 -11.75 -3.76 -6.57
C THR A 55 -13.20 -4.15 -6.87
N PRO A 56 -13.49 -5.46 -7.03
CA PRO A 56 -14.87 -5.91 -7.21
C PRO A 56 -15.78 -5.62 -6.01
N TRP A 57 -15.21 -5.36 -4.83
CA TRP A 57 -15.97 -5.15 -3.58
C TRP A 57 -16.39 -3.70 -3.36
N LYS A 58 -15.86 -2.74 -4.13
CA LYS A 58 -16.17 -1.32 -4.02
C LYS A 58 -15.98 -0.79 -2.61
N SER A 59 -14.80 -1.00 -2.07
CA SER A 59 -14.44 -0.54 -0.72
C SER A 59 -14.38 0.99 -0.64
N PRO A 60 -14.46 1.58 0.57
CA PRO A 60 -14.63 3.03 0.73
C PRO A 60 -13.50 3.90 0.16
N ARG A 61 -12.28 3.35 0.02
CA ARG A 61 -11.08 4.11 -0.33
C ARG A 61 -10.47 3.67 -1.64
N GLU A 62 -11.32 3.43 -2.64
CA GLU A 62 -10.93 3.10 -4.00
C GLU A 62 -11.01 4.32 -4.91
N PHE A 63 -9.98 4.49 -5.74
CA PHE A 63 -9.84 5.63 -6.63
C PHE A 63 -9.31 5.21 -8.00
N GLU A 64 -9.52 6.08 -8.99
CA GLU A 64 -8.93 5.92 -10.31
C GLU A 64 -7.40 6.01 -10.25
N GLU A 65 -6.73 5.27 -11.11
CA GLU A 65 -5.26 5.23 -11.19
C GLU A 65 -4.64 6.63 -11.40
N THR A 66 -5.33 7.50 -12.16
CA THR A 66 -4.90 8.88 -12.38
C THR A 66 -4.91 9.70 -11.08
N GLU A 67 -5.93 9.52 -10.25
CA GLU A 67 -6.03 10.22 -8.97
C GLU A 67 -5.01 9.70 -7.95
N LEU A 68 -4.79 8.37 -7.93
CA LEU A 68 -3.73 7.78 -7.12
C LEU A 68 -2.35 8.32 -7.51
N ALA A 69 -2.06 8.42 -8.83
CA ALA A 69 -0.82 8.98 -9.34
C ALA A 69 -0.62 10.43 -8.90
N GLU A 70 -1.65 11.28 -9.02
CA GLU A 70 -1.59 12.70 -8.61
C GLU A 70 -1.31 12.85 -7.10
N ARG A 71 -1.94 12.03 -6.26
CA ARG A 71 -1.72 12.03 -4.81
C ARG A 71 -0.30 11.59 -4.44
N ILE A 72 0.21 10.54 -5.09
CA ILE A 72 1.59 10.08 -4.87
C ILE A 72 2.59 11.15 -5.34
N ASP A 73 2.39 11.74 -6.53
CA ASP A 73 3.25 12.78 -7.07
C ASP A 73 3.28 14.03 -6.16
N LYS A 74 2.13 14.42 -5.61
CA LYS A 74 2.02 15.53 -4.67
C LYS A 74 2.84 15.28 -3.39
N MET A 75 2.77 14.08 -2.82
CA MET A 75 3.58 13.73 -1.66
C MET A 75 5.07 13.66 -2.01
N ALA A 76 5.40 13.00 -3.12
CA ALA A 76 6.78 12.84 -3.57
C ALA A 76 7.49 14.18 -3.82
N ALA A 77 6.76 15.21 -4.27
CA ALA A 77 7.28 16.57 -4.44
C ALA A 77 7.73 17.23 -3.13
N GLY A 78 7.21 16.77 -1.98
CA GLY A 78 7.58 17.25 -0.64
C GLY A 78 8.74 16.50 0.01
N VAL A 79 9.22 15.42 -0.59
CA VAL A 79 10.31 14.60 -0.05
C VAL A 79 11.66 15.29 -0.25
N LYS A 80 12.46 15.38 0.82
CA LYS A 80 13.79 16.05 0.80
C LYS A 80 14.84 15.20 0.09
N ASN A 81 14.89 13.91 0.40
CA ASN A 81 15.81 12.95 -0.21
C ASN A 81 15.10 11.65 -0.57
N MET A 82 14.81 11.47 -1.85
CA MET A 82 14.11 10.28 -2.34
C MET A 82 14.93 8.98 -2.15
N ASN A 83 16.26 9.08 -2.04
CA ASN A 83 17.10 7.91 -1.79
C ASN A 83 16.91 7.31 -0.39
N ASP A 84 16.43 8.10 0.56
CA ASP A 84 16.19 7.73 1.95
C ASP A 84 14.67 7.74 2.28
N CYS A 85 13.83 7.88 1.25
CA CYS A 85 12.38 7.88 1.41
C CYS A 85 11.81 6.46 1.25
N ILE A 86 10.88 6.10 2.13
CA ILE A 86 10.10 4.87 2.06
C ILE A 86 8.71 5.19 1.50
N PHE A 87 8.26 4.39 0.55
CA PHE A 87 6.89 4.43 0.05
C PHE A 87 6.06 3.36 0.77
N ASN A 88 5.18 3.79 1.68
CA ASN A 88 4.19 2.94 2.34
C ASN A 88 2.85 3.11 1.62
N LEU A 89 2.70 2.41 0.49
CA LEU A 89 1.52 2.50 -0.37
C LEU A 89 0.74 1.20 -0.25
N HIS A 90 -0.49 1.26 0.24
CA HIS A 90 -1.28 0.08 0.62
C HIS A 90 -1.42 -0.91 -0.56
N CYS A 91 -1.78 -0.42 -1.75
CA CYS A 91 -1.83 -1.26 -2.95
C CYS A 91 -0.42 -1.61 -3.45
N PRO A 92 -0.12 -2.88 -3.79
CA PRO A 92 1.14 -3.26 -4.39
C PRO A 92 1.26 -2.79 -5.84
N PRO A 93 2.51 -2.70 -6.38
CA PRO A 93 2.75 -2.31 -7.77
C PRO A 93 2.28 -3.39 -8.76
N TYR A 94 1.49 -2.99 -9.75
CA TYR A 94 0.93 -3.86 -10.79
C TYR A 94 1.98 -4.66 -11.58
N GLY A 95 1.68 -5.94 -11.81
CA GLY A 95 2.48 -6.82 -12.67
C GLY A 95 3.78 -7.29 -12.01
N THR A 96 3.78 -7.44 -10.71
CA THR A 96 4.90 -7.98 -9.93
C THR A 96 4.54 -9.31 -9.27
N VAL A 97 5.48 -9.92 -8.55
CA VAL A 97 5.22 -11.18 -7.82
C VAL A 97 4.45 -10.97 -6.51
N ILE A 98 4.20 -9.71 -6.13
CA ILE A 98 3.53 -9.35 -4.88
C ILE A 98 2.12 -8.78 -5.09
N ASP A 99 1.57 -8.89 -6.31
CA ASP A 99 0.24 -8.38 -6.64
C ASP A 99 -0.75 -9.39 -7.26
N PRO A 100 -0.42 -10.67 -7.50
CA PRO A 100 -1.41 -11.62 -7.98
C PRO A 100 -2.52 -11.86 -6.96
N ALA A 101 -3.78 -11.76 -7.41
CA ALA A 101 -4.97 -12.14 -6.64
C ALA A 101 -5.78 -13.19 -7.41
N PRO A 102 -6.65 -13.99 -6.74
CA PRO A 102 -7.56 -14.88 -7.43
C PRO A 102 -8.44 -14.12 -8.43
N LYS A 103 -8.41 -14.54 -9.71
CA LYS A 103 -9.32 -14.00 -10.70
C LYS A 103 -10.74 -14.40 -10.34
N LEU A 104 -11.64 -13.43 -10.29
CA LEU A 104 -13.05 -13.64 -9.98
C LEU A 104 -13.90 -13.64 -11.25
N ASP A 105 -14.97 -14.44 -11.25
CA ASP A 105 -16.03 -14.39 -12.24
C ASP A 105 -17.07 -13.28 -11.92
N GLU A 106 -18.09 -13.15 -12.75
CA GLU A 106 -19.17 -12.16 -12.55
C GLU A 106 -19.97 -12.36 -11.26
N THR A 107 -19.86 -13.52 -10.61
CA THR A 107 -20.51 -13.84 -9.33
C THR A 107 -19.57 -13.70 -8.13
N LEU A 108 -18.39 -13.10 -8.34
CA LEU A 108 -17.32 -12.93 -7.34
C LEU A 108 -16.75 -14.26 -6.81
N LYS A 109 -16.82 -15.34 -7.60
CA LYS A 109 -16.21 -16.61 -7.24
C LYS A 109 -14.87 -16.77 -7.95
N PRO A 110 -13.88 -17.41 -7.30
CA PRO A 110 -12.61 -17.69 -7.93
C PRO A 110 -12.76 -18.56 -9.19
N VAL A 111 -12.14 -18.13 -10.28
CA VAL A 111 -12.06 -18.90 -11.53
C VAL A 111 -11.06 -20.04 -11.33
N LEU A 112 -11.48 -21.26 -11.68
CA LEU A 112 -10.63 -22.45 -11.61
C LEU A 112 -10.23 -22.91 -13.01
N SER A 113 -8.98 -23.36 -13.14
CA SER A 113 -8.46 -24.03 -14.33
C SER A 113 -7.66 -25.26 -13.89
N GLY A 114 -8.06 -26.46 -14.35
CA GLY A 114 -7.42 -27.71 -13.92
C GLY A 114 -7.49 -27.96 -12.40
N GLY A 115 -8.52 -27.44 -11.71
CA GLY A 115 -8.69 -27.57 -10.26
C GLY A 115 -7.87 -26.57 -9.42
N GLN A 116 -7.13 -25.67 -10.05
CA GLN A 116 -6.35 -24.62 -9.37
C GLN A 116 -6.97 -23.25 -9.63
N MET A 117 -6.85 -22.34 -8.65
CA MET A 117 -7.27 -20.94 -8.82
C MET A 117 -6.41 -20.25 -9.88
N VAL A 118 -7.08 -19.55 -10.80
CA VAL A 118 -6.40 -18.68 -11.76
C VAL A 118 -6.03 -17.38 -11.06
N MET A 119 -4.74 -17.07 -11.02
CA MET A 119 -4.24 -15.81 -10.45
C MET A 119 -4.09 -14.76 -11.54
N ALA A 120 -4.38 -13.49 -11.20
CA ALA A 120 -4.23 -12.36 -12.10
C ALA A 120 -3.63 -11.15 -11.35
N PRO A 121 -2.85 -10.29 -12.02
CA PRO A 121 -2.38 -9.05 -11.42
C PRO A 121 -3.55 -8.17 -10.98
N ALA A 122 -3.49 -7.67 -9.74
CA ALA A 122 -4.52 -6.82 -9.15
C ALA A 122 -3.95 -5.55 -8.49
N GLY A 123 -2.65 -5.34 -8.57
CA GLY A 123 -1.98 -4.14 -8.05
C GLY A 123 -2.28 -2.88 -8.86
N SER A 124 -1.75 -1.75 -8.40
CA SER A 124 -1.94 -0.44 -9.01
C SER A 124 -0.84 -0.10 -10.03
N THR A 125 -1.25 0.37 -11.21
CA THR A 125 -0.34 0.90 -12.23
C THR A 125 0.27 2.23 -11.79
N ALA A 126 -0.48 3.07 -11.07
CA ALA A 126 0.03 4.32 -10.50
C ALA A 126 1.16 4.07 -9.50
N VAL A 127 0.99 3.10 -8.60
CA VAL A 127 2.03 2.70 -7.65
C VAL A 127 3.26 2.18 -8.36
N ARG A 128 3.11 1.28 -9.35
CA ARG A 128 4.22 0.77 -10.15
C ARG A 128 4.99 1.90 -10.83
N ASP A 129 4.28 2.80 -11.48
CA ASP A 129 4.91 3.84 -12.29
C ASP A 129 5.55 4.94 -11.41
N ALA A 130 4.96 5.22 -10.25
CA ALA A 130 5.58 6.08 -9.23
C ALA A 130 6.90 5.48 -8.71
N ILE A 131 6.92 4.18 -8.38
CA ILE A 131 8.15 3.52 -7.92
C ILE A 131 9.21 3.52 -9.03
N LYS A 132 8.83 3.29 -10.29
CA LYS A 132 9.75 3.40 -11.44
C LYS A 132 10.32 4.81 -11.61
N LYS A 133 9.48 5.83 -11.44
CA LYS A 133 9.85 7.25 -11.61
C LYS A 133 10.77 7.72 -10.49
N TYR A 134 10.38 7.47 -9.26
CA TYR A 134 11.01 8.07 -8.08
C TYR A 134 12.12 7.22 -7.48
N GLN A 135 12.09 5.90 -7.65
CA GLN A 135 13.09 4.97 -7.12
C GLN A 135 13.36 5.19 -5.62
N PRO A 136 12.34 5.11 -4.73
CA PRO A 136 12.55 5.27 -3.30
C PRO A 136 13.47 4.18 -2.72
N LEU A 137 13.87 4.35 -1.46
CA LEU A 137 14.69 3.38 -0.72
C LEU A 137 14.02 2.00 -0.67
N ALA A 138 12.73 1.99 -0.33
CA ALA A 138 11.91 0.77 -0.24
C ALA A 138 10.44 1.09 -0.49
N GLY A 139 9.67 0.05 -0.87
CA GLY A 139 8.21 0.08 -0.92
C GLY A 139 7.62 -0.94 0.07
N PHE A 140 6.69 -0.52 0.91
CA PHE A 140 5.90 -1.40 1.76
C PHE A 140 4.45 -1.38 1.30
N HIS A 141 3.87 -2.59 1.17
CA HIS A 141 2.55 -2.81 0.61
C HIS A 141 1.77 -3.84 1.42
N GLY A 142 0.46 -3.90 1.21
CA GLY A 142 -0.44 -4.89 1.77
C GLY A 142 -1.52 -5.26 0.76
N HIS A 143 -2.79 -5.10 1.12
CA HIS A 143 -3.96 -5.22 0.25
C HIS A 143 -4.18 -6.60 -0.36
N ILE A 144 -3.20 -7.15 -1.07
CA ILE A 144 -3.30 -8.49 -1.68
C ILE A 144 -2.72 -9.51 -0.71
N HIS A 145 -3.60 -10.16 0.03
CA HIS A 145 -3.24 -11.02 1.16
C HIS A 145 -2.53 -12.30 0.73
N GLU A 146 -2.88 -12.82 -0.44
CA GLU A 146 -2.33 -14.04 -0.99
C GLU A 146 -0.90 -13.88 -1.55
N SER A 147 -0.48 -12.63 -1.80
CA SER A 147 0.76 -12.35 -2.53
C SER A 147 1.90 -11.91 -1.61
N LYS A 148 2.14 -12.69 -0.56
CA LYS A 148 3.34 -12.52 0.29
C LYS A 148 4.61 -12.64 -0.53
N GLY A 149 5.50 -11.66 -0.43
CA GLY A 149 6.77 -11.73 -1.15
C GLY A 149 7.55 -10.43 -1.23
N VAL A 150 8.56 -10.46 -2.08
CA VAL A 150 9.45 -9.32 -2.37
C VAL A 150 9.58 -9.19 -3.88
N ALA A 151 9.35 -7.98 -4.39
CA ALA A 151 9.60 -7.61 -5.78
C ALA A 151 10.72 -6.57 -5.88
N SER A 152 11.28 -6.39 -7.08
CA SER A 152 12.24 -5.34 -7.37
C SER A 152 11.79 -4.51 -8.56
N ILE A 153 11.75 -3.20 -8.41
CA ILE A 153 11.48 -2.25 -9.48
C ILE A 153 12.66 -1.28 -9.54
N GLY A 154 13.56 -1.49 -10.51
CA GLY A 154 14.83 -0.81 -10.50
C GLY A 154 15.63 -1.14 -9.24
N ARG A 155 16.10 -0.12 -8.51
CA ARG A 155 16.81 -0.32 -7.24
C ARG A 155 15.88 -0.56 -6.04
N THR A 156 14.60 -0.19 -6.15
CA THR A 156 13.64 -0.25 -5.05
C THR A 156 13.21 -1.69 -4.78
N LYS A 157 13.31 -2.13 -3.54
CA LYS A 157 12.71 -3.38 -3.05
C LYS A 157 11.32 -3.09 -2.52
N CYS A 158 10.34 -3.84 -3.00
CA CYS A 158 8.93 -3.75 -2.63
C CYS A 158 8.54 -5.00 -1.84
N PHE A 159 7.92 -4.83 -0.68
CA PHE A 159 7.57 -5.90 0.24
C PHE A 159 6.06 -5.96 0.43
N ASN A 160 5.47 -7.14 0.33
CA ASN A 160 4.12 -7.43 0.78
C ASN A 160 4.20 -8.57 1.81
N PRO A 161 3.84 -8.35 3.08
CA PRO A 161 3.89 -9.39 4.11
C PRO A 161 2.84 -10.48 3.90
N GLY A 162 1.79 -10.18 3.10
CA GLY A 162 0.59 -11.02 3.02
C GLY A 162 -0.22 -10.97 4.31
N SER A 163 -1.30 -11.73 4.34
CA SER A 163 -2.10 -11.95 5.54
C SER A 163 -2.76 -13.32 5.46
N GLU A 164 -2.83 -14.02 6.59
CA GLU A 164 -3.53 -15.28 6.72
C GLU A 164 -4.86 -15.03 7.45
N TYR A 165 -5.97 -15.06 6.70
CA TYR A 165 -7.29 -14.99 7.29
C TYR A 165 -7.62 -16.34 7.95
N GLY A 166 -7.92 -16.33 9.24
CA GLY A 166 -8.53 -17.47 9.95
C GLY A 166 -7.59 -18.32 10.78
N GLU A 167 -6.32 -17.98 10.92
CA GLU A 167 -5.44 -18.54 11.95
C GLU A 167 -5.40 -17.58 13.14
N GLY A 168 -6.43 -17.64 13.96
CA GLY A 168 -6.56 -16.93 15.24
C GLY A 168 -6.42 -17.89 16.38
#